data_205c7479ba5c03da14e55998181d64d4
#
_entry.id   205c7479ba5c03da14e55998181d64d4
#
_cell.length_a   1.000
_cell.length_b   1.000
_cell.length_c   1.000
_cell.angle_alpha   90.00
_cell.angle_beta   90.00
_cell.angle_gamma   90.00
#
_symmetry.space_group_name_H-M   'P 1'
#
loop_
_entity.id
_entity.type
_entity.pdbx_description
1 polymer ?
#
loop_
_entity_poly.entity_id
_entity_poly.type
_entity_poly.pdbx_seq_one_letter_code
_entity_poly.pdbx_strand_id
1 'polypeptide(L)'
;DLEFKEKINTQKFVEYEEVYGGVFYGTLKSELNRIWDDNKVIIFDIDVEGGVNIKEMFPLETLSVFVMPPSLEILKKILIDRGDISNDEIETRLKKAENELDFASKFDNIIINSDLNESKKIAFKLIKEFIENE
;
A
#
# COMPACT_ATOMS: atom_id res chain seq x y z
N ASP A 1 -3.14 -20.73 9.11
CA ASP A 1 -3.57 -20.30 10.40
C ASP A 1 -5.10 -20.26 10.50
N LEU A 2 -5.67 -21.12 11.37
CA LEU A 2 -7.12 -21.28 11.52
C LEU A 2 -7.78 -20.03 12.08
N GLU A 3 -7.15 -19.38 13.05
CA GLU A 3 -7.67 -18.15 13.65
C GLU A 3 -7.79 -17.02 12.65
N PHE A 4 -6.78 -16.88 11.77
CA PHE A 4 -6.80 -15.86 10.71
C PHE A 4 -7.96 -16.11 9.74
N LYS A 5 -8.14 -17.35 9.31
CA LYS A 5 -9.24 -17.73 8.41
C LYS A 5 -10.61 -17.51 9.05
N GLU A 6 -10.75 -17.79 10.33
CA GLU A 6 -11.99 -17.50 11.06
C GLU A 6 -12.30 -16.01 11.07
N LYS A 7 -11.29 -15.16 11.28
CA LYS A 7 -11.47 -13.71 11.24
C LYS A 7 -11.81 -13.19 9.85
N ILE A 8 -11.29 -13.81 8.78
CA ILE A 8 -11.72 -13.49 7.42
C ILE A 8 -13.20 -13.82 7.24
N ASN A 9 -13.62 -15.00 7.62
CA ASN A 9 -15.01 -15.47 7.48
C ASN A 9 -16.00 -14.62 8.28
N THR A 10 -15.58 -14.05 9.40
CA THR A 10 -16.41 -13.18 10.25
C THR A 10 -16.23 -11.69 9.92
N GLN A 11 -15.55 -11.36 8.83
CA GLN A 11 -15.34 -9.98 8.35
C GLN A 11 -14.69 -9.05 9.38
N LYS A 12 -13.70 -9.56 10.12
CA LYS A 12 -12.98 -8.78 11.14
C LYS A 12 -11.83 -7.94 10.58
N PHE A 13 -11.46 -8.15 9.32
CA PHE A 13 -10.36 -7.42 8.68
C PHE A 13 -10.86 -6.23 7.87
N VAL A 14 -10.10 -5.13 7.91
CA VAL A 14 -10.24 -4.01 6.98
C VAL A 14 -9.66 -4.41 5.62
N GLU A 15 -8.48 -5.01 5.65
CA GLU A 15 -7.81 -5.57 4.48
C GLU A 15 -7.02 -6.82 4.92
N TYR A 16 -6.84 -7.74 4.01
CA TYR A 16 -5.96 -8.89 4.20
C TYR A 16 -5.47 -9.39 2.86
N GLU A 17 -4.34 -10.06 2.87
CA GLU A 17 -3.69 -10.56 1.66
C GLU A 17 -2.97 -11.88 1.94
N GLU A 18 -3.08 -12.81 1.00
CA GLU A 18 -2.23 -13.99 0.98
C GLU A 18 -0.96 -13.64 0.19
N VAL A 19 0.17 -13.51 0.88
CA VAL A 19 1.44 -13.09 0.26
C VAL A 19 2.15 -14.29 -0.38
N TYR A 20 2.18 -15.40 0.34
CA TYR A 20 2.73 -16.68 -0.15
C TYR A 20 1.76 -17.80 0.25
N GLY A 21 1.86 -18.94 -0.38
CA GLY A 21 0.98 -20.07 -0.09
C GLY A 21 0.79 -20.34 1.41
N GLY A 22 -0.36 -20.00 1.95
CA GLY A 22 -0.71 -20.18 3.35
C GLY A 22 -0.23 -19.10 4.31
N VAL A 23 0.48 -18.05 3.84
CA VAL A 23 0.93 -16.93 4.68
C VAL A 23 0.08 -15.71 4.40
N PHE A 24 -0.64 -15.23 5.42
CA PHE A 24 -1.58 -14.12 5.34
C PHE A 24 -1.10 -12.94 6.19
N TYR A 25 -1.37 -11.73 5.69
CA TYR A 25 -1.21 -10.48 6.42
C TYR A 25 -2.52 -9.71 6.35
N GLY A 26 -2.82 -8.93 7.38
CA GLY A 26 -4.03 -8.13 7.38
C GLY A 26 -4.12 -7.19 8.56
N THR A 27 -5.06 -6.25 8.47
CA THR A 27 -5.35 -5.26 9.51
C THR A 27 -6.77 -5.45 10.03
N LEU A 28 -6.90 -5.64 11.32
CA LEU A 28 -8.20 -5.83 11.97
C LEU A 28 -8.97 -4.50 12.05
N LYS A 29 -10.29 -4.56 11.87
CA LYS A 29 -11.17 -3.39 12.04
C LYS A 29 -11.09 -2.82 13.45
N SER A 30 -10.91 -3.67 14.46
CA SER A 30 -10.75 -3.23 15.85
C SER A 30 -9.53 -2.36 16.06
N GLU A 31 -8.47 -2.58 15.27
CA GLU A 31 -7.25 -1.77 15.32
C GLU A 31 -7.50 -0.34 14.85
N LEU A 32 -8.33 -0.14 13.82
CA LEU A 32 -8.72 1.20 13.38
C LEU A 32 -9.41 1.96 14.49
N ASN A 33 -10.39 1.33 15.14
CA ASN A 33 -11.12 1.96 16.22
C ASN A 33 -10.20 2.33 17.38
N ARG A 34 -9.27 1.44 17.73
CA ARG A 34 -8.30 1.70 18.79
C ARG A 34 -7.45 2.94 18.51
N ILE A 35 -6.97 3.09 17.28
CA ILE A 35 -6.11 4.22 16.89
C ILE A 35 -6.93 5.51 16.82
N TRP A 36 -8.12 5.47 16.24
CA TRP A 36 -9.00 6.65 16.15
C TRP A 36 -9.48 7.12 17.54
N ASP A 37 -9.79 6.19 18.44
CA ASP A 37 -10.18 6.53 19.81
C ASP A 37 -9.06 7.24 20.58
N ASP A 38 -7.81 7.02 20.15
CA ASP A 38 -6.64 7.68 20.70
C ASP A 38 -6.28 8.98 19.94
N ASN A 39 -7.19 9.47 19.08
CA ASN A 39 -7.04 10.69 18.27
C ASN A 39 -5.79 10.68 17.36
N LYS A 40 -5.42 9.50 16.87
CA LYS A 40 -4.29 9.33 15.97
C LYS A 40 -4.71 9.09 14.54
N VAL A 41 -3.87 9.46 13.61
CA VAL A 41 -4.03 9.18 12.19
C VAL A 41 -3.39 7.82 11.87
N ILE A 42 -4.07 7.05 11.04
CA ILE A 42 -3.57 5.73 10.62
C ILE A 42 -2.84 5.87 9.29
N ILE A 43 -1.65 5.29 9.21
CA ILE A 43 -0.91 5.18 7.95
C ILE A 43 -0.81 3.70 7.59
N PHE A 44 -1.24 3.36 6.38
CA PHE A 44 -1.12 2.01 5.84
C PHE A 44 0.00 1.97 4.80
N ASP A 45 0.88 0.99 4.94
CA ASP A 45 1.84 0.60 3.92
C ASP A 45 1.43 -0.77 3.41
N ILE A 46 0.61 -0.78 2.38
CA ILE A 46 -0.07 -1.98 1.86
C ILE A 46 0.01 -2.01 0.34
N ASP A 47 -0.35 -3.14 -0.26
CA ASP A 47 -0.38 -3.25 -1.71
C ASP A 47 -1.56 -2.48 -2.33
N VAL A 48 -1.60 -2.45 -3.66
CA VAL A 48 -2.58 -1.64 -4.40
C VAL A 48 -4.01 -2.10 -4.19
N GLU A 49 -4.25 -3.41 -4.10
CA GLU A 49 -5.60 -3.93 -3.89
C GLU A 49 -6.13 -3.54 -2.52
N GLY A 50 -5.28 -3.65 -1.49
CA GLY A 50 -5.61 -3.21 -0.14
C GLY A 50 -5.90 -1.71 -0.10
N GLY A 51 -5.09 -0.91 -0.78
CA GLY A 51 -5.30 0.54 -0.85
C GLY A 51 -6.62 0.92 -1.50
N VAL A 52 -6.96 0.29 -2.62
CA VAL A 52 -8.23 0.50 -3.31
C VAL A 52 -9.41 0.11 -2.40
N ASN A 53 -9.32 -1.03 -1.75
CA ASN A 53 -10.39 -1.51 -0.87
C ASN A 53 -10.63 -0.58 0.32
N ILE A 54 -9.59 -0.07 0.95
CA ILE A 54 -9.73 0.88 2.06
C ILE A 54 -10.36 2.18 1.57
N LYS A 55 -9.95 2.68 0.42
CA LYS A 55 -10.53 3.89 -0.16
C LYS A 55 -12.02 3.73 -0.45
N GLU A 56 -12.43 2.57 -0.95
CA GLU A 56 -13.84 2.27 -1.19
C GLU A 56 -14.66 2.18 0.10
N MET A 57 -14.07 1.64 1.17
CA MET A 57 -14.74 1.52 2.47
C MET A 57 -14.85 2.86 3.19
N PHE A 58 -13.85 3.72 3.07
CA PHE A 58 -13.77 5.01 3.77
C PHE A 58 -13.39 6.13 2.79
N PRO A 59 -14.27 6.45 1.83
CA PRO A 59 -13.91 7.36 0.73
C PRO A 59 -13.56 8.79 1.17
N LEU A 60 -14.17 9.30 2.21
CA LEU A 60 -13.93 10.68 2.67
C LEU A 60 -12.80 10.75 3.71
N GLU A 61 -12.58 9.67 4.44
CA GLU A 61 -11.60 9.60 5.52
C GLU A 61 -10.25 9.07 5.07
N THR A 62 -10.10 8.74 3.78
CA THR A 62 -8.89 8.13 3.25
C THR A 62 -8.22 9.01 2.20
N LEU A 63 -6.93 9.25 2.38
CA LEU A 63 -6.06 9.74 1.32
C LEU A 63 -5.28 8.55 0.77
N SER A 64 -5.47 8.24 -0.50
CA SER A 64 -4.74 7.16 -1.16
C SER A 64 -3.66 7.72 -2.07
N VAL A 65 -2.43 7.25 -1.88
CA VAL A 65 -1.26 7.70 -2.62
C VAL A 65 -0.56 6.50 -3.24
N PHE A 66 -0.42 6.54 -4.55
CA PHE A 66 0.32 5.52 -5.29
C PHE A 66 1.75 5.99 -5.51
N VAL A 67 2.72 5.23 -5.01
CA VAL A 67 4.14 5.54 -5.19
C VAL A 67 4.70 4.62 -6.26
N MET A 68 5.24 5.19 -7.33
CA MET A 68 5.72 4.41 -8.46
C MET A 68 7.15 4.81 -8.82
N PRO A 69 7.95 3.88 -9.38
CA PRO A 69 9.26 4.23 -9.90
C PRO A 69 9.12 5.06 -11.18
N PRO A 70 10.17 5.80 -11.59
CA PRO A 70 10.15 6.57 -12.84
C PRO A 70 9.90 5.71 -14.07
N SER A 71 10.39 4.48 -14.06
CA SER A 71 10.16 3.50 -15.11
C SER A 71 10.38 2.08 -14.58
N LEU A 72 9.88 1.08 -15.32
CA LEU A 72 10.14 -0.33 -15.00
C LEU A 72 11.62 -0.69 -15.18
N GLU A 73 12.32 -0.04 -16.11
CA GLU A 73 13.74 -0.24 -16.32
C GLU A 73 14.57 0.20 -15.11
N ILE A 74 14.23 1.35 -14.53
CA ILE A 74 14.88 1.85 -13.32
C ILE A 74 14.57 0.93 -12.14
N LEU A 75 13.32 0.46 -12.00
CA LEU A 75 12.96 -0.50 -10.97
C LEU A 75 13.79 -1.78 -11.09
N LYS A 76 13.93 -2.31 -12.30
CA LYS A 76 14.76 -3.49 -12.56
C LYS A 76 16.19 -3.29 -12.09
N LYS A 77 16.78 -2.14 -12.42
CA LYS A 77 18.14 -1.79 -12.00
C LYS A 77 18.28 -1.75 -10.49
N ILE A 78 17.31 -1.14 -9.79
CA ILE A 78 17.30 -1.07 -8.33
C ILE A 78 17.25 -2.49 -7.72
N LEU A 79 16.42 -3.37 -8.26
CA LEU A 79 16.28 -4.74 -7.77
C LEU A 79 17.56 -5.56 -8.00
N ILE A 80 18.21 -5.38 -9.14
CA ILE A 80 19.49 -6.03 -9.45
C ILE A 80 20.59 -5.52 -8.50
N ASP A 81 20.67 -4.22 -8.28
CA ASP A 81 21.69 -3.59 -7.45
C ASP A 81 21.58 -4.00 -5.97
N ARG A 82 20.40 -4.37 -5.49
CA ARG A 82 20.22 -4.90 -4.14
C ARG A 82 20.93 -6.24 -3.94
N GLY A 83 20.97 -7.08 -4.98
CA GLY A 83 21.76 -8.31 -4.99
C GLY A 83 21.27 -9.44 -4.10
N ASP A 84 20.13 -9.28 -3.43
CA ASP A 84 19.61 -10.24 -2.45
C ASP A 84 18.47 -11.12 -2.99
N ILE A 85 18.13 -11.00 -4.27
CA ILE A 85 17.06 -11.76 -4.91
C ILE A 85 17.51 -12.39 -6.20
N SER A 86 16.88 -13.52 -6.57
CA SER A 86 17.16 -14.23 -7.82
C SER A 86 16.61 -13.50 -9.03
N ASN A 87 17.09 -13.86 -10.23
CA ASN A 87 16.57 -13.32 -11.48
C ASN A 87 15.09 -13.64 -11.67
N ASP A 88 14.64 -14.82 -11.26
CA ASP A 88 13.23 -15.21 -11.36
C ASP A 88 12.36 -14.34 -10.46
N GLU A 89 12.83 -14.00 -9.26
CA GLU A 89 12.13 -13.10 -8.36
C GLU A 89 12.06 -11.68 -8.92
N ILE A 90 13.13 -11.21 -9.56
CA ILE A 90 13.16 -9.90 -10.21
C ILE A 90 12.08 -9.83 -11.29
N GLU A 91 12.00 -10.83 -12.16
CA GLU A 91 10.98 -10.87 -13.21
C GLU A 91 9.56 -10.91 -12.65
N THR A 92 9.34 -11.67 -11.58
CA THR A 92 8.04 -11.75 -10.91
C THR A 92 7.65 -10.40 -10.33
N ARG A 93 8.58 -9.70 -9.69
CA ARG A 93 8.31 -8.37 -9.10
C ARG A 93 8.07 -7.31 -10.17
N LEU A 94 8.79 -7.37 -11.29
CA LEU A 94 8.59 -6.45 -12.41
C LEU A 94 7.21 -6.63 -13.05
N LYS A 95 6.79 -7.88 -13.24
CA LYS A 95 5.47 -8.17 -13.78
C LYS A 95 4.36 -7.71 -12.85
N LYS A 96 4.53 -7.93 -11.55
CA LYS A 96 3.60 -7.42 -10.54
C LYS A 96 3.50 -5.90 -10.59
N ALA A 97 4.64 -5.21 -10.67
CA ALA A 97 4.68 -3.75 -10.76
C ALA A 97 3.97 -3.25 -12.01
N GLU A 98 4.17 -3.91 -13.16
CA GLU A 98 3.48 -3.58 -14.41
C GLU A 98 1.97 -3.70 -14.25
N ASN A 99 1.50 -4.79 -13.64
CA ASN A 99 0.08 -5.00 -13.40
C ASN A 99 -0.49 -3.96 -12.41
N GLU A 100 0.28 -3.59 -11.39
CA GLU A 100 -0.12 -2.60 -10.40
C GLU A 100 -0.29 -1.20 -10.99
N LEU A 101 0.46 -0.86 -12.04
CA LEU A 101 0.33 0.44 -12.70
C LEU A 101 -1.08 0.69 -13.24
N ASP A 102 -1.81 -0.35 -13.60
CA ASP A 102 -3.19 -0.22 -14.06
C ASP A 102 -4.13 0.29 -12.97
N PHE A 103 -3.74 0.14 -11.70
CA PHE A 103 -4.53 0.62 -10.55
C PHE A 103 -4.21 2.06 -10.16
N ALA A 104 -3.15 2.65 -10.71
CA ALA A 104 -2.70 3.99 -10.31
C ALA A 104 -3.79 5.05 -10.44
N SER A 105 -4.64 4.96 -11.46
CA SER A 105 -5.75 5.90 -11.70
C SER A 105 -6.84 5.84 -10.64
N LYS A 106 -6.88 4.79 -9.84
CA LYS A 106 -7.85 4.64 -8.74
C LYS A 106 -7.40 5.32 -7.45
N PHE A 107 -6.19 5.84 -7.42
CA PHE A 107 -5.63 6.52 -6.25
C PHE A 107 -5.84 8.03 -6.37
N ASP A 108 -5.94 8.70 -5.22
CA ASP A 108 -6.12 10.15 -5.18
C ASP A 108 -4.93 10.89 -5.76
N ASN A 109 -3.71 10.42 -5.47
CA ASN A 109 -2.48 11.03 -5.95
C ASN A 109 -1.47 9.97 -6.36
N ILE A 110 -0.58 10.36 -7.29
CA ILE A 110 0.53 9.53 -7.73
C ILE A 110 1.82 10.28 -7.43
N ILE A 111 2.76 9.64 -6.74
CA ILE A 111 4.10 10.16 -6.53
C ILE A 111 5.07 9.33 -7.36
N ILE A 112 5.80 9.98 -8.25
CA ILE A 112 6.88 9.34 -9.01
C ILE A 112 8.15 9.47 -8.19
N ASN A 113 8.68 8.34 -7.72
CA ASN A 113 9.83 8.32 -6.82
C ASN A 113 11.15 8.32 -7.61
N SER A 114 11.47 9.47 -8.23
CA SER A 114 12.74 9.67 -8.92
C SER A 114 13.83 10.23 -7.99
N ASP A 115 13.43 11.04 -7.00
CA ASP A 115 14.29 11.59 -5.96
C ASP A 115 13.59 11.38 -4.63
N LEU A 116 14.21 10.65 -3.72
CA LEU A 116 13.61 10.30 -2.44
C LEU A 116 13.28 11.55 -1.60
N ASN A 117 14.15 12.56 -1.60
CA ASN A 117 13.92 13.78 -0.83
C ASN A 117 12.73 14.56 -1.36
N GLU A 118 12.58 14.67 -2.68
CA GLU A 118 11.43 15.32 -3.31
C GLU A 118 10.14 14.53 -3.04
N SER A 119 10.20 13.20 -3.15
CA SER A 119 9.06 12.34 -2.85
C SER A 119 8.58 12.50 -1.41
N LYS A 120 9.50 12.59 -0.46
CA LYS A 120 9.16 12.83 0.95
C LYS A 120 8.49 14.18 1.15
N LYS A 121 8.95 15.22 0.48
CA LYS A 121 8.34 16.56 0.56
C LYS A 121 6.92 16.56 0.01
N ILE A 122 6.71 15.91 -1.15
CA ILE A 122 5.40 15.80 -1.77
C ILE A 122 4.44 15.02 -0.86
N ALA A 123 4.89 13.88 -0.35
CA ALA A 123 4.08 13.05 0.56
C ALA A 123 3.70 13.83 1.83
N PHE A 124 4.65 14.51 2.44
CA PHE A 124 4.41 15.32 3.64
C PHE A 124 3.35 16.40 3.38
N LYS A 125 3.47 17.12 2.26
CA LYS A 125 2.52 18.16 1.88
C LYS A 125 1.11 17.59 1.67
N LEU A 126 0.99 16.49 0.95
CA LEU A 126 -0.30 15.84 0.69
C LEU A 126 -0.98 15.40 2.00
N ILE A 127 -0.22 14.78 2.88
CA ILE A 127 -0.74 14.29 4.17
C ILE A 127 -1.14 15.46 5.06
N LYS A 128 -0.32 16.49 5.13
CA LYS A 128 -0.61 17.68 5.94
C LYS A 128 -1.88 18.37 5.48
N GLU A 129 -2.03 18.60 4.20
CA GLU A 129 -3.22 19.23 3.63
C GLU A 129 -4.48 18.40 3.88
N PHE A 130 -4.36 17.09 3.75
CA PHE A 130 -5.48 16.19 4.00
C PHE A 130 -5.94 16.24 5.46
N ILE A 131 -5.01 16.19 6.40
CA ILE A 131 -5.31 16.24 7.84
C ILE A 131 -5.93 17.60 8.23
N GLU A 132 -5.40 18.70 7.69
CA GLU A 132 -5.86 20.06 8.01
C GLU A 132 -7.25 20.36 7.44
N ASN A 133 -7.67 19.65 6.41
CA ASN A 133 -8.97 19.88 5.74
C ASN A 133 -10.10 18.98 6.27
N GLU A 134 -9.85 18.24 7.33
CA GLU A 134 -10.92 17.48 8.00
C GLU A 134 -11.89 18.34 8.79
#